data_ee35b4e5954b383fef4234c00aee8867
#
_entry.id   ee35b4e5954b383fef4234c00aee8867
#
_cell.length_a   1.000
_cell.length_b   1.000
_cell.length_c   1.000
_cell.angle_alpha   90.00
_cell.angle_beta   90.00
_cell.angle_gamma   90.00
#
_symmetry.space_group_name_H-M   'P 1'
#
loop_
_entity.id
_entity.type
_entity.pdbx_description
1 polymer ?
#
loop_
_entity_poly.entity_id
_entity_poly.type
_entity_poly.pdbx_seq_one_letter_code
_entity_poly.pdbx_strand_id
1 'polypeptide(L)'
;TVLNEINNIKIDGEEISVELKQGIYKDLFEKSNKVKVFDLKKYLASNGYMNIEITGIDTTIKGSLKPFIDLQNIDLSYSDKEEIIKSVTIFGDDKKLLKNRLKRLYGDRLTADDIKKISKLKYTGWSRLSEKFLTGIEAVLPSTGEYTNIIHALWETNDNLMQLLSSNYDFRKKIDEENGDSTFTSLREEIDNLYVSPKIKRPIYQAMQIVEEIVKIQGHDPKKIFIEVARDEGEKKR
;
A
#
# COMPACT_ATOMS: atom_id res chain seq x y z
N THR A 1 -0.92 -6.12 2.07
CA THR A 1 -2.22 -6.73 2.44
C THR A 1 -2.30 -8.18 2.00
N VAL A 2 -2.07 -8.50 0.69
CA VAL A 2 -2.17 -9.88 0.16
C VAL A 2 -1.30 -10.85 0.96
N LEU A 3 0.00 -10.59 1.08
CA LEU A 3 0.92 -11.49 1.81
C LEU A 3 0.47 -11.67 3.27
N ASN A 4 0.08 -10.58 3.94
CA ASN A 4 -0.39 -10.68 5.32
C ASN A 4 -1.67 -11.51 5.47
N GLU A 5 -2.60 -11.44 4.50
CA GLU A 5 -3.80 -12.30 4.50
C GLU A 5 -3.45 -13.76 4.25
N ILE A 6 -2.50 -14.04 3.33
CA ILE A 6 -2.08 -15.41 3.05
C ILE A 6 -1.32 -16.01 4.25
N ASN A 7 -0.47 -15.23 4.92
CA ASN A 7 0.28 -15.68 6.10
C ASN A 7 -0.62 -15.97 7.32
N ASN A 8 -1.86 -15.50 7.31
CA ASN A 8 -2.84 -15.88 8.34
C ASN A 8 -3.55 -17.21 8.06
N ILE A 9 -3.42 -17.77 6.86
CA ILE A 9 -4.10 -19.01 6.49
C ILE A 9 -3.54 -20.18 7.31
N LYS A 10 -4.46 -20.92 7.90
CA LYS A 10 -4.18 -22.18 8.59
C LYS A 10 -5.01 -23.29 7.98
N ILE A 11 -4.43 -24.47 7.83
CA ILE A 11 -5.07 -25.68 7.38
C ILE A 11 -5.07 -26.66 8.56
N ASP A 12 -6.25 -27.08 8.99
CA ASP A 12 -6.44 -27.97 10.15
C ASP A 12 -5.74 -27.46 11.42
N GLY A 13 -5.69 -26.13 11.58
CA GLY A 13 -5.06 -25.43 12.71
C GLY A 13 -3.58 -25.13 12.57
N GLU A 14 -2.92 -25.69 11.56
CA GLU A 14 -1.47 -25.47 11.31
C GLU A 14 -1.23 -24.41 10.22
N GLU A 15 -0.11 -23.71 10.31
CA GLU A 15 0.32 -22.73 9.32
C GLU A 15 0.67 -23.44 8.00
N ILE A 16 0.39 -22.80 6.87
CA ILE A 16 0.76 -23.33 5.54
C ILE A 16 2.28 -23.21 5.33
N SER A 17 2.87 -24.04 4.45
CA SER A 17 4.27 -23.89 4.12
C SER A 17 4.56 -22.64 3.28
N VAL A 18 5.80 -22.17 3.28
CA VAL A 18 6.23 -21.01 2.47
C VAL A 18 6.02 -21.30 0.98
N GLU A 19 6.29 -22.51 0.52
CA GLU A 19 6.11 -22.93 -0.86
C GLU A 19 4.63 -22.89 -1.26
N LEU A 20 3.74 -23.40 -0.41
CA LEU A 20 2.29 -23.34 -0.66
C LEU A 20 1.79 -21.91 -0.70
N LYS A 21 2.24 -21.06 0.22
CA LYS A 21 1.96 -19.62 0.22
C LYS A 21 2.36 -18.95 -1.08
N GLN A 22 3.60 -19.17 -1.52
CA GLN A 22 4.14 -18.60 -2.75
C GLN A 22 3.38 -19.12 -3.98
N GLY A 23 2.95 -20.38 -3.97
CA GLY A 23 2.08 -20.96 -4.99
C GLY A 23 0.71 -20.28 -5.03
N ILE A 24 0.06 -20.10 -3.87
CA ILE A 24 -1.22 -19.37 -3.77
C ILE A 24 -1.08 -17.95 -4.33
N TYR A 25 -0.01 -17.24 -3.97
CA TYR A 25 0.24 -15.89 -4.47
C TYR A 25 0.36 -15.88 -6.00
N LYS A 26 1.23 -16.69 -6.56
CA LYS A 26 1.51 -16.73 -8.01
C LYS A 26 0.32 -17.24 -8.83
N ASP A 27 -0.37 -18.28 -8.35
CA ASP A 27 -1.40 -18.95 -9.14
C ASP A 27 -2.79 -18.37 -9.01
N LEU A 28 -3.08 -17.69 -7.89
CA LEU A 28 -4.38 -17.06 -7.70
C LEU A 28 -4.31 -15.53 -7.79
N PHE A 29 -3.42 -14.89 -7.01
CA PHE A 29 -3.43 -13.43 -6.91
C PHE A 29 -2.78 -12.72 -8.09
N GLU A 30 -1.74 -13.27 -8.69
CA GLU A 30 -1.14 -12.68 -9.91
C GLU A 30 -1.99 -12.89 -11.16
N LYS A 31 -2.91 -13.87 -11.15
CA LYS A 31 -3.74 -14.20 -12.31
C LYS A 31 -5.17 -13.65 -12.22
N SER A 32 -5.62 -13.20 -11.04
CA SER A 32 -7.00 -12.79 -10.83
C SER A 32 -7.12 -11.46 -10.10
N ASN A 33 -7.93 -10.56 -10.65
CA ASN A 33 -8.25 -9.27 -10.02
C ASN A 33 -8.98 -9.41 -8.69
N LYS A 34 -9.62 -10.55 -8.44
CA LYS A 34 -10.35 -10.84 -7.21
C LYS A 34 -10.30 -12.35 -6.93
N VAL A 35 -9.67 -12.69 -5.83
CA VAL A 35 -9.61 -14.06 -5.32
C VAL A 35 -10.70 -14.26 -4.28
N LYS A 36 -11.49 -15.31 -4.40
CA LYS A 36 -12.52 -15.70 -3.42
C LYS A 36 -12.02 -16.88 -2.60
N VAL A 37 -12.59 -17.06 -1.42
CA VAL A 37 -12.31 -18.24 -0.58
C VAL A 37 -12.62 -19.53 -1.32
N PHE A 38 -13.61 -19.53 -2.22
CA PHE A 38 -13.92 -20.67 -3.07
C PHE A 38 -12.75 -21.01 -4.02
N ASP A 39 -12.10 -20.00 -4.62
CA ASP A 39 -10.98 -20.20 -5.52
C ASP A 39 -9.77 -20.79 -4.77
N LEU A 40 -9.54 -20.31 -3.54
CA LEU A 40 -8.52 -20.83 -2.64
C LEU A 40 -8.82 -22.32 -2.30
N LYS A 41 -10.04 -22.65 -1.91
CA LYS A 41 -10.44 -24.03 -1.62
C LYS A 41 -10.22 -24.95 -2.83
N LYS A 42 -10.60 -24.50 -4.01
CA LYS A 42 -10.39 -25.26 -5.26
C LYS A 42 -8.90 -25.47 -5.55
N TYR A 43 -8.08 -24.45 -5.37
CA TYR A 43 -6.64 -24.53 -5.53
C TYR A 43 -6.01 -25.53 -4.56
N LEU A 44 -6.37 -25.46 -3.29
CA LEU A 44 -5.89 -26.38 -2.26
C LEU A 44 -6.28 -27.82 -2.56
N ALA A 45 -7.52 -28.06 -2.97
CA ALA A 45 -7.99 -29.40 -3.37
C ALA A 45 -7.20 -29.94 -4.56
N SER A 46 -6.86 -29.10 -5.56
CA SER A 46 -6.03 -29.52 -6.71
C SER A 46 -4.58 -29.81 -6.33
N ASN A 47 -4.10 -29.32 -5.20
CA ASN A 47 -2.79 -29.58 -4.62
C ASN A 47 -2.79 -30.69 -3.55
N GLY A 48 -3.86 -31.48 -3.47
CA GLY A 48 -3.94 -32.64 -2.59
C GLY A 48 -4.53 -32.41 -1.21
N TYR A 49 -4.91 -31.17 -0.87
CA TYR A 49 -5.54 -30.81 0.40
C TYR A 49 -7.06 -31.03 0.32
N MET A 50 -7.55 -32.20 0.67
CA MET A 50 -8.98 -32.54 0.63
C MET A 50 -9.56 -32.65 2.04
N ASN A 51 -10.83 -32.26 2.20
CA ASN A 51 -11.56 -32.33 3.48
C ASN A 51 -10.89 -31.57 4.62
N ILE A 52 -10.28 -30.43 4.30
CA ILE A 52 -9.55 -29.58 5.25
C ILE A 52 -10.43 -28.50 5.84
N GLU A 53 -10.11 -28.07 7.06
CA GLU A 53 -10.62 -26.85 7.65
C GLU A 53 -9.67 -25.69 7.38
N ILE A 54 -10.17 -24.62 6.77
CA ILE A 54 -9.39 -23.41 6.51
C ILE A 54 -9.80 -22.34 7.50
N THR A 55 -8.85 -21.86 8.30
CA THR A 55 -9.02 -20.79 9.28
C THR A 55 -8.04 -19.66 9.03
N GLY A 56 -8.11 -18.56 9.80
CA GLY A 56 -7.20 -17.41 9.71
C GLY A 56 -7.54 -16.42 8.58
N ILE A 57 -8.58 -16.66 7.79
CA ILE A 57 -9.07 -15.73 6.77
C ILE A 57 -10.55 -15.38 7.01
N ASP A 58 -10.93 -14.16 6.64
CA ASP A 58 -12.31 -13.72 6.60
C ASP A 58 -13.07 -14.43 5.46
N THR A 59 -14.42 -14.37 5.52
CA THR A 59 -15.29 -14.84 4.43
C THR A 59 -15.01 -14.16 3.10
N THR A 60 -14.37 -13.01 3.12
CA THR A 60 -13.99 -12.23 1.93
C THR A 60 -12.51 -11.86 2.01
N ILE A 61 -11.74 -12.28 1.00
CA ILE A 61 -10.36 -11.87 0.81
C ILE A 61 -10.35 -10.43 0.29
N LYS A 62 -9.67 -9.54 0.99
CA LYS A 62 -9.62 -8.09 0.69
C LYS A 62 -8.42 -7.71 -0.17
N GLY A 63 -7.32 -8.46 -0.04
CA GLY A 63 -6.10 -8.23 -0.80
C GLY A 63 -6.28 -8.50 -2.28
N SER A 64 -5.69 -7.64 -3.12
CA SER A 64 -5.74 -7.78 -4.58
C SER A 64 -4.49 -7.18 -5.21
N LEU A 65 -4.01 -7.80 -6.26
CA LEU A 65 -2.94 -7.29 -7.13
C LEU A 65 -3.49 -6.61 -8.39
N LYS A 66 -4.78 -6.24 -8.37
CA LYS A 66 -5.43 -5.60 -9.51
C LYS A 66 -4.60 -4.50 -10.19
N PRO A 67 -3.94 -3.56 -9.46
CA PRO A 67 -3.14 -2.53 -10.12
C PRO A 67 -2.00 -3.10 -10.99
N PHE A 68 -1.34 -4.17 -10.57
CA PHE A 68 -0.31 -4.85 -11.35
C PHE A 68 -0.89 -5.61 -12.54
N ILE A 69 -2.04 -6.28 -12.34
CA ILE A 69 -2.74 -7.01 -13.40
C ILE A 69 -3.22 -6.06 -14.49
N ASP A 70 -3.73 -4.89 -14.12
CA ASP A 70 -4.15 -3.85 -15.08
C ASP A 70 -2.99 -3.36 -15.96
N LEU A 71 -1.74 -3.48 -15.49
CA LEU A 71 -0.51 -3.08 -16.19
C LEU A 71 0.31 -4.25 -16.73
N GLN A 72 -0.17 -5.50 -16.62
CA GLN A 72 0.62 -6.68 -16.99
C GLN A 72 1.03 -6.70 -18.48
N ASN A 73 0.17 -6.20 -19.36
CA ASN A 73 0.40 -6.17 -20.81
C ASN A 73 1.23 -4.96 -21.28
N ILE A 74 1.71 -4.13 -20.36
CA ILE A 74 2.58 -3.00 -20.66
C ILE A 74 4.02 -3.43 -20.42
N ASP A 75 4.87 -3.29 -21.45
CA ASP A 75 6.28 -3.67 -21.39
C ASP A 75 7.10 -2.62 -20.62
N LEU A 76 7.05 -2.72 -19.31
CA LEU A 76 7.77 -1.88 -18.36
C LEU A 76 8.30 -2.72 -17.21
N SER A 77 9.38 -2.24 -16.59
CA SER A 77 9.93 -2.87 -15.40
C SER A 77 8.93 -2.86 -14.23
N TYR A 78 9.15 -3.74 -13.25
CA TYR A 78 8.33 -3.78 -12.04
C TYR A 78 8.32 -2.42 -11.32
N SER A 79 9.48 -1.79 -11.15
CA SER A 79 9.61 -0.48 -10.52
C SER A 79 8.85 0.62 -11.28
N ASP A 80 8.89 0.62 -12.63
CA ASP A 80 8.12 1.58 -13.42
C ASP A 80 6.61 1.37 -13.24
N LYS A 81 6.16 0.11 -13.17
CA LYS A 81 4.74 -0.20 -12.90
C LYS A 81 4.31 0.29 -11.52
N GLU A 82 5.14 0.14 -10.49
CA GLU A 82 4.87 0.70 -9.16
C GLU A 82 4.74 2.22 -9.18
N GLU A 83 5.66 2.93 -9.84
CA GLU A 83 5.60 4.39 -9.95
C GLU A 83 4.37 4.85 -10.75
N ILE A 84 3.94 4.10 -11.77
CA ILE A 84 2.69 4.36 -12.49
C ILE A 84 1.49 4.15 -11.57
N ILE A 85 1.42 3.06 -10.81
CA ILE A 85 0.35 2.80 -9.84
C ILE A 85 0.27 3.93 -8.82
N LYS A 86 1.40 4.36 -8.27
CA LYS A 86 1.51 5.50 -7.38
C LYS A 86 0.99 6.78 -8.05
N SER A 87 1.41 7.05 -9.28
CA SER A 87 0.96 8.21 -10.04
C SER A 87 -0.55 8.19 -10.31
N VAL A 88 -1.14 7.05 -10.67
CA VAL A 88 -2.58 6.89 -10.86
C VAL A 88 -3.32 7.12 -9.54
N THR A 89 -2.80 6.61 -8.44
CA THR A 89 -3.43 6.76 -7.12
C THR A 89 -3.43 8.22 -6.66
N ILE A 90 -2.31 8.93 -6.86
CA ILE A 90 -2.17 10.33 -6.42
C ILE A 90 -2.90 11.32 -7.35
N PHE A 91 -2.75 11.13 -8.66
CA PHE A 91 -3.17 12.11 -9.66
C PHE A 91 -4.43 11.68 -10.44
N GLY A 92 -5.02 10.52 -10.13
CA GLY A 92 -6.13 9.94 -10.89
C GLY A 92 -7.39 10.80 -10.99
N ASP A 93 -7.58 11.73 -10.05
CA ASP A 93 -8.68 12.70 -10.09
C ASP A 93 -8.44 13.83 -11.10
N ASP A 94 -7.17 14.12 -11.46
CA ASP A 94 -6.81 15.07 -12.50
C ASP A 94 -6.17 14.35 -13.69
N LYS A 95 -7.03 13.89 -14.60
CA LYS A 95 -6.60 13.15 -15.80
C LYS A 95 -5.64 13.92 -16.70
N LYS A 96 -5.71 15.26 -16.72
CA LYS A 96 -4.84 16.09 -17.54
C LYS A 96 -3.43 16.10 -16.94
N LEU A 97 -3.35 16.30 -15.63
CA LEU A 97 -2.10 16.28 -14.90
C LEU A 97 -1.43 14.89 -14.96
N LEU A 98 -2.22 13.83 -14.74
CA LEU A 98 -1.74 12.45 -14.87
C LEU A 98 -1.17 12.15 -16.24
N LYS A 99 -1.88 12.51 -17.32
CA LYS A 99 -1.39 12.31 -18.70
C LYS A 99 -0.09 13.06 -18.97
N ASN A 100 0.02 14.30 -18.52
CA ASN A 100 1.22 15.09 -18.69
C ASN A 100 2.40 14.50 -17.93
N ARG A 101 2.17 14.00 -16.70
CA ARG A 101 3.19 13.30 -15.91
C ARG A 101 3.65 12.02 -16.60
N LEU A 102 2.73 11.17 -17.06
CA LEU A 102 3.06 9.94 -17.77
C LEU A 102 3.85 10.22 -19.06
N LYS A 103 3.44 11.22 -19.84
CA LYS A 103 4.19 11.63 -21.04
C LYS A 103 5.60 12.11 -20.72
N ARG A 104 5.77 12.87 -19.63
CA ARG A 104 7.09 13.38 -19.24
C ARG A 104 8.03 12.27 -18.77
N LEU A 105 7.51 11.29 -18.02
CA LEU A 105 8.32 10.22 -17.42
C LEU A 105 8.54 9.02 -18.34
N TYR A 106 7.56 8.73 -19.22
CA TYR A 106 7.50 7.49 -19.99
C TYR A 106 7.12 7.71 -21.46
N GLY A 107 7.18 8.95 -21.98
CA GLY A 107 6.72 9.26 -23.34
C GLY A 107 7.52 8.59 -24.44
N ASP A 108 8.72 8.14 -24.17
CA ASP A 108 9.60 7.34 -25.03
C ASP A 108 9.31 5.83 -24.97
N ARG A 109 8.65 5.35 -23.91
CA ARG A 109 8.38 3.94 -23.64
C ARG A 109 6.90 3.56 -23.68
N LEU A 110 6.00 4.53 -23.48
CA LEU A 110 4.54 4.35 -23.54
C LEU A 110 3.95 4.95 -24.80
N THR A 111 3.09 4.19 -25.46
CA THR A 111 2.32 4.74 -26.58
C THR A 111 1.24 5.72 -26.09
N ALA A 112 0.75 6.57 -26.97
CA ALA A 112 -0.36 7.48 -26.66
C ALA A 112 -1.63 6.71 -26.20
N ASP A 113 -1.82 5.50 -26.70
CA ASP A 113 -2.96 4.64 -26.34
C ASP A 113 -2.77 4.04 -24.94
N ASP A 114 -1.55 3.63 -24.57
CA ASP A 114 -1.24 3.18 -23.22
C ASP A 114 -1.45 4.27 -22.19
N ILE A 115 -0.97 5.49 -22.46
CA ILE A 115 -1.19 6.65 -21.60
C ILE A 115 -2.70 6.94 -21.47
N LYS A 116 -3.46 6.80 -22.54
CA LYS A 116 -4.92 6.96 -22.52
C LYS A 116 -5.59 5.87 -21.70
N LYS A 117 -5.17 4.60 -21.81
CA LYS A 117 -5.67 3.48 -21.01
C LYS A 117 -5.35 3.67 -19.54
N ILE A 118 -4.07 3.92 -19.18
CA ILE A 118 -3.63 4.16 -17.81
C ILE A 118 -4.38 5.33 -17.18
N SER A 119 -4.60 6.43 -17.92
CA SER A 119 -5.31 7.61 -17.41
C SER A 119 -6.79 7.38 -17.08
N LYS A 120 -7.37 6.25 -17.51
CA LYS A 120 -8.75 5.86 -17.18
C LYS A 120 -8.80 4.99 -15.91
N LEU A 121 -7.67 4.42 -15.51
CA LEU A 121 -7.60 3.62 -14.29
C LEU A 121 -7.90 4.50 -13.08
N LYS A 122 -8.52 3.91 -12.09
CA LYS A 122 -8.81 4.54 -10.82
C LYS A 122 -8.55 3.54 -9.71
N TYR A 123 -7.63 3.89 -8.84
CA TYR A 123 -7.35 3.11 -7.64
C TYR A 123 -7.87 3.87 -6.43
N THR A 124 -8.69 3.22 -5.63
CA THR A 124 -9.26 3.76 -4.42
C THR A 124 -8.66 3.05 -3.22
N GLY A 125 -8.27 3.81 -2.24
CA GLY A 125 -7.70 3.28 -1.01
C GLY A 125 -6.18 3.29 -1.03
N TRP A 126 -5.63 4.13 -0.18
CA TRP A 126 -4.23 4.12 0.19
C TRP A 126 -3.99 2.98 1.18
N SER A 127 -2.83 2.36 1.08
CA SER A 127 -2.31 1.54 2.17
C SER A 127 -2.21 2.41 3.44
N ARG A 128 -2.55 1.84 4.58
CA ARG A 128 -2.31 2.49 5.88
C ARG A 128 -0.85 2.48 6.28
N LEU A 129 -0.03 1.74 5.54
CA LEU A 129 1.40 1.55 5.79
C LEU A 129 2.19 2.36 4.78
N SER A 130 3.19 3.09 5.26
CA SER A 130 4.06 3.90 4.42
C SER A 130 5.04 3.01 3.63
N GLU A 131 5.54 3.53 2.52
CA GLU A 131 6.61 2.89 1.74
C GLU A 131 7.87 2.69 2.62
N LYS A 132 8.28 3.72 3.38
CA LYS A 132 9.40 3.63 4.32
C LYS A 132 9.23 2.48 5.33
N PHE A 133 8.02 2.30 5.87
CA PHE A 133 7.73 1.20 6.79
C PHE A 133 7.87 -0.17 6.11
N LEU A 134 7.41 -0.30 4.85
CA LEU A 134 7.36 -1.59 4.17
C LEU A 134 8.70 -2.02 3.58
N THR A 135 9.48 -1.08 3.05
CA THR A 135 10.70 -1.36 2.29
C THR A 135 11.94 -0.63 2.77
N GLY A 136 11.77 0.44 3.57
CA GLY A 136 12.87 1.28 4.03
C GLY A 136 13.40 0.93 5.42
N ILE A 137 12.70 0.08 6.18
CA ILE A 137 13.14 -0.40 7.49
C ILE A 137 13.62 -1.83 7.34
N GLU A 138 14.87 -2.08 7.72
CA GLU A 138 15.50 -3.38 7.63
C GLU A 138 15.82 -3.94 9.01
N ALA A 139 15.60 -5.23 9.20
CA ALA A 139 15.95 -5.97 10.38
C ALA A 139 16.55 -7.34 10.00
N VAL A 140 17.26 -7.95 10.93
CA VAL A 140 17.84 -9.28 10.72
C VAL A 140 16.74 -10.33 10.83
N LEU A 141 16.67 -11.21 9.83
CA LEU A 141 15.78 -12.38 9.83
C LEU A 141 16.43 -13.47 10.72
N PRO A 142 15.80 -13.90 11.83
CA PRO A 142 16.40 -14.88 12.73
C PRO A 142 16.72 -16.22 12.08
N SER A 143 15.96 -16.60 11.04
CA SER A 143 16.12 -17.88 10.33
C SER A 143 17.36 -17.92 9.42
N THR A 144 17.76 -16.81 8.82
CA THR A 144 18.87 -16.74 7.85
C THR A 144 20.04 -15.90 8.34
N GLY A 145 19.84 -15.01 9.31
CA GLY A 145 20.82 -14.01 9.74
C GLY A 145 21.00 -12.84 8.75
N GLU A 146 20.20 -12.77 7.72
CA GLU A 146 20.28 -11.73 6.67
C GLU A 146 19.40 -10.52 6.99
N TYR A 147 19.84 -9.33 6.54
CA TYR A 147 19.04 -8.13 6.61
C TYR A 147 17.92 -8.17 5.57
N THR A 148 16.72 -7.85 5.98
CA THR A 148 15.55 -7.88 5.13
C THR A 148 14.53 -6.82 5.54
N ASN A 149 13.71 -6.36 4.60
CA ASN A 149 12.60 -5.48 4.87
C ASN A 149 11.30 -6.27 5.17
N ILE A 150 10.27 -5.57 5.64
CA ILE A 150 8.99 -6.18 6.04
C ILE A 150 8.33 -6.95 4.88
N ILE A 151 8.36 -6.42 3.65
CA ILE A 151 7.76 -7.10 2.49
C ILE A 151 8.48 -8.42 2.22
N HIS A 152 9.80 -8.40 2.24
CA HIS A 152 10.60 -9.59 1.98
C HIS A 152 10.47 -10.60 3.12
N ALA A 153 10.43 -10.15 4.38
CA ALA A 153 10.16 -11.02 5.52
C ALA A 153 8.78 -11.69 5.43
N LEU A 154 7.72 -10.95 5.05
CA LEU A 154 6.40 -11.53 4.79
C LEU A 154 6.41 -12.55 3.65
N TRP A 155 7.33 -12.44 2.69
CA TRP A 155 7.48 -13.37 1.58
C TRP A 155 8.23 -14.63 1.96
N GLU A 156 9.32 -14.50 2.71
CA GLU A 156 10.22 -15.60 3.08
C GLU A 156 9.78 -16.37 4.34
N THR A 157 8.85 -15.82 5.14
CA THR A 157 8.35 -16.47 6.35
C THR A 157 6.84 -16.65 6.30
N ASN A 158 6.29 -17.47 7.20
CA ASN A 158 4.84 -17.56 7.39
C ASN A 158 4.31 -16.57 8.43
N ASP A 159 5.19 -15.75 9.00
CA ASP A 159 4.81 -14.76 9.98
C ASP A 159 3.95 -13.66 9.34
N ASN A 160 2.88 -13.30 10.01
CA ASN A 160 2.08 -12.14 9.65
C ASN A 160 2.74 -10.84 10.17
N LEU A 161 2.22 -9.69 9.76
CA LEU A 161 2.78 -8.39 10.14
C LEU A 161 2.88 -8.21 11.66
N MET A 162 1.93 -8.70 12.44
CA MET A 162 1.96 -8.57 13.91
C MET A 162 3.05 -9.43 14.53
N GLN A 163 3.27 -10.60 13.96
CA GLN A 163 4.36 -11.50 14.38
C GLN A 163 5.72 -10.88 14.04
N LEU A 164 5.90 -10.31 12.85
CA LEU A 164 7.10 -9.57 12.48
C LEU A 164 7.39 -8.35 13.36
N LEU A 165 6.36 -7.73 13.92
CA LEU A 165 6.48 -6.62 14.86
C LEU A 165 6.58 -7.07 16.33
N SER A 166 6.65 -8.37 16.59
CA SER A 166 6.85 -8.93 17.92
C SER A 166 8.32 -8.87 18.37
N SER A 167 8.58 -9.31 19.61
CA SER A 167 9.93 -9.32 20.18
C SER A 167 10.90 -10.29 19.52
N ASN A 168 10.43 -11.16 18.63
CA ASN A 168 11.29 -12.10 17.89
C ASN A 168 12.10 -11.44 16.79
N TYR A 169 11.73 -10.20 16.42
CA TYR A 169 12.35 -9.41 15.36
C TYR A 169 12.69 -8.01 15.85
N ASP A 170 13.73 -7.41 15.26
CA ASP A 170 14.16 -6.05 15.59
C ASP A 170 13.37 -4.96 14.84
N PHE A 171 12.38 -5.31 14.02
CA PHE A 171 11.63 -4.34 13.23
C PHE A 171 11.01 -3.25 14.11
N ARG A 172 10.37 -3.62 15.23
CA ARG A 172 9.75 -2.64 16.12
C ARG A 172 10.76 -1.64 16.69
N LYS A 173 11.92 -2.15 17.13
CA LYS A 173 13.00 -1.31 17.65
C LYS A 173 13.49 -0.33 16.60
N LYS A 174 13.69 -0.79 15.35
CA LYS A 174 14.09 0.06 14.23
C LYS A 174 13.04 1.12 13.88
N ILE A 175 11.75 0.78 13.94
CA ILE A 175 10.64 1.72 13.76
C ILE A 175 10.66 2.80 14.84
N ASP A 176 10.88 2.42 16.10
CA ASP A 176 10.91 3.36 17.21
C ASP A 176 12.14 4.29 17.12
N GLU A 177 13.30 3.77 16.71
CA GLU A 177 14.52 4.55 16.44
C GLU A 177 14.27 5.59 15.32
N GLU A 178 13.66 5.18 14.21
CA GLU A 178 13.34 6.05 13.07
C GLU A 178 12.26 7.12 13.39
N ASN A 179 11.31 6.80 14.24
CA ASN A 179 10.29 7.76 14.68
C ASN A 179 10.82 8.78 15.70
N GLY A 180 11.90 8.46 16.43
CA GLY A 180 12.52 9.35 17.41
C GLY A 180 13.23 10.55 16.79
N ASP A 181 13.66 10.46 15.53
CA ASP A 181 14.48 11.47 14.84
C ASP A 181 13.72 12.29 13.79
N SER A 182 12.40 12.21 13.73
CA SER A 182 11.62 12.98 12.73
C SER A 182 11.54 14.47 13.09
N THR A 183 12.64 15.19 12.95
CA THR A 183 12.65 16.65 12.91
C THR A 183 12.39 17.12 11.48
N PHE A 184 11.14 17.42 11.16
CA PHE A 184 10.84 18.15 9.93
C PHE A 184 11.41 19.56 10.05
N THR A 185 12.17 20.00 9.05
CA THR A 185 12.82 21.31 9.05
C THR A 185 11.84 22.44 8.71
N SER A 186 10.72 22.15 8.07
CA SER A 186 9.65 23.11 7.79
C SER A 186 8.29 22.45 7.57
N LEU A 187 7.22 23.17 7.92
CA LEU A 187 5.84 22.79 7.65
C LEU A 187 5.57 22.44 6.17
N ARG A 188 6.22 23.18 5.27
CA ARG A 188 6.07 22.95 3.83
C ARG A 188 6.63 21.60 3.41
N GLU A 189 7.78 21.22 3.94
CA GLU A 189 8.44 19.96 3.67
C GLU A 189 7.62 18.79 4.22
N GLU A 190 7.03 18.94 5.40
CA GLU A 190 6.11 17.97 5.97
C GLU A 190 4.88 17.75 5.07
N ILE A 191 4.26 18.83 4.59
CA ILE A 191 3.10 18.75 3.70
C ILE A 191 3.48 18.20 2.33
N ASP A 192 4.64 18.55 1.79
CA ASP A 192 5.12 18.05 0.51
C ASP A 192 5.41 16.54 0.55
N ASN A 193 5.74 16.00 1.72
CA ASN A 193 5.94 14.57 1.95
C ASN A 193 4.63 13.78 2.18
N LEU A 194 3.48 14.45 2.36
CA LEU A 194 2.20 13.75 2.47
C LEU A 194 1.85 13.01 1.17
N TYR A 195 1.43 11.76 1.29
CA TYR A 195 0.93 10.94 0.18
C TYR A 195 -0.53 11.29 -0.19
N VAL A 196 -0.75 12.54 -0.57
CA VAL A 196 -2.05 13.05 -1.00
C VAL A 196 -1.91 13.87 -2.29
N SER A 197 -3.02 14.05 -3.01
CA SER A 197 -3.00 14.82 -4.25
C SER A 197 -2.61 16.29 -4.01
N PRO A 198 -2.00 16.97 -4.97
CA PRO A 198 -1.67 18.38 -4.87
C PRO A 198 -2.87 19.29 -4.56
N LYS A 199 -4.09 18.87 -4.98
CA LYS A 199 -5.33 19.57 -4.66
C LYS A 199 -5.65 19.57 -3.16
N ILE A 200 -5.21 18.53 -2.44
CA ILE A 200 -5.40 18.40 -0.99
C ILE A 200 -4.27 19.08 -0.23
N LYS A 201 -3.02 19.01 -0.71
CA LYS A 201 -1.88 19.66 -0.06
C LYS A 201 -2.05 21.17 0.11
N ARG A 202 -2.60 21.83 -0.92
CA ARG A 202 -2.78 23.29 -0.89
C ARG A 202 -3.70 23.79 0.21
N PRO A 203 -4.93 23.28 0.39
CA PRO A 203 -5.77 23.69 1.51
C PRO A 203 -5.20 23.32 2.87
N ILE A 204 -4.50 22.18 3.00
CA ILE A 204 -3.79 21.82 4.24
C ILE A 204 -2.75 22.90 4.57
N TYR A 205 -1.92 23.27 3.61
CA TYR A 205 -0.89 24.29 3.80
C TYR A 205 -1.49 25.63 4.20
N GLN A 206 -2.58 26.06 3.56
CA GLN A 206 -3.28 27.29 3.90
C GLN A 206 -3.88 27.26 5.32
N ALA A 207 -4.50 26.13 5.71
CA ALA A 207 -5.04 25.98 7.07
C ALA A 207 -3.94 26.05 8.13
N MET A 208 -2.80 25.41 7.89
CA MET A 208 -1.67 25.43 8.81
C MET A 208 -1.04 26.82 8.94
N GLN A 209 -0.93 27.59 7.83
CA GLN A 209 -0.47 28.97 7.89
C GLN A 209 -1.38 29.85 8.77
N ILE A 210 -2.71 29.65 8.69
CA ILE A 210 -3.66 30.38 9.54
C ILE A 210 -3.43 30.02 11.02
N VAL A 211 -3.20 28.74 11.33
CA VAL A 211 -2.90 28.30 12.70
C VAL A 211 -1.60 28.95 13.19
N GLU A 212 -0.53 28.97 12.39
CA GLU A 212 0.73 29.62 12.73
C GLU A 212 0.56 31.13 13.01
N GLU A 213 -0.25 31.82 12.21
CA GLU A 213 -0.55 33.24 12.44
C GLU A 213 -1.31 33.47 13.76
N ILE A 214 -2.28 32.60 14.04
CA ILE A 214 -3.03 32.65 15.31
C ILE A 214 -2.09 32.44 16.50
N VAL A 215 -1.19 31.45 16.43
CA VAL A 215 -0.19 31.20 17.47
C VAL A 215 0.71 32.41 17.68
N LYS A 216 1.18 33.04 16.59
CA LYS A 216 1.99 34.28 16.67
C LYS A 216 1.25 35.43 17.35
N ILE A 217 -0.04 35.60 17.06
CA ILE A 217 -0.86 36.66 17.66
C ILE A 217 -1.14 36.39 19.14
N GLN A 218 -1.43 35.13 19.47
CA GLN A 218 -1.79 34.76 20.87
C GLN A 218 -0.58 34.51 21.76
N GLY A 219 0.60 34.27 21.19
CA GLY A 219 1.84 33.97 21.90
C GLY A 219 1.90 32.58 22.55
N HIS A 220 0.97 31.70 22.27
CA HIS A 220 0.94 30.32 22.75
C HIS A 220 0.21 29.40 21.79
N ASP A 221 0.49 28.10 21.88
CA ASP A 221 -0.17 27.08 21.09
C ASP A 221 -1.64 26.88 21.48
N PRO A 222 -2.53 26.58 20.53
CA PRO A 222 -3.93 26.29 20.81
C PRO A 222 -4.07 24.98 21.60
N LYS A 223 -4.89 24.97 22.62
CA LYS A 223 -5.18 23.77 23.43
C LYS A 223 -5.89 22.67 22.63
N LYS A 224 -6.66 23.05 21.61
CA LYS A 224 -7.40 22.14 20.71
C LYS A 224 -7.61 22.82 19.36
N ILE A 225 -7.55 22.04 18.31
CA ILE A 225 -7.90 22.44 16.94
C ILE A 225 -9.06 21.55 16.51
N PHE A 226 -10.17 22.16 16.07
CA PHE A 226 -11.32 21.45 15.51
C PHE A 226 -11.28 21.60 13.99
N ILE A 227 -11.32 20.47 13.29
CA ILE A 227 -11.34 20.45 11.82
C ILE A 227 -12.72 19.95 11.38
N GLU A 228 -13.49 20.83 10.74
CA GLU A 228 -14.73 20.46 10.07
C GLU A 228 -14.43 20.16 8.59
N VAL A 229 -14.81 18.98 8.16
CA VAL A 229 -14.71 18.59 6.75
C VAL A 229 -16.13 18.53 6.17
N ALA A 230 -16.50 19.55 5.40
CA ALA A 230 -17.72 19.51 4.60
C ALA A 230 -17.55 18.48 3.48
N ARG A 231 -18.36 17.44 3.46
CA ARG A 231 -18.52 16.54 2.30
C ARG A 231 -19.55 17.15 1.38
N ASP A 232 -19.11 17.59 0.22
CA ASP A 232 -20.02 17.91 -0.86
C ASP A 232 -20.59 16.56 -1.37
N GLU A 233 -21.86 16.29 -1.09
CA GLU A 233 -22.58 15.19 -1.73
C GLU A 233 -22.78 15.61 -3.18
N GLY A 234 -21.79 15.31 -4.03
CA GLY A 234 -21.89 15.53 -5.46
C GLY A 234 -23.20 14.97 -5.97
N GLU A 235 -23.98 15.81 -6.65
CA GLU A 235 -25.25 15.44 -7.29
C GLU A 235 -25.14 14.08 -7.97
N LYS A 236 -25.90 13.09 -7.48
CA LYS A 236 -26.12 11.84 -8.19
C LYS A 236 -26.76 12.21 -9.51
N LYS A 237 -25.99 12.27 -10.59
CA LYS A 237 -26.53 12.29 -11.94
C LYS A 237 -27.40 11.05 -12.10
N ARG A 238 -28.71 11.28 -12.17
CA ARG A 238 -29.71 10.29 -12.57
C ARG A 238 -29.49 9.89 -14.03
#